data_b5d90a8d69710abec86db149e790ec3e
#
_entry.id   b5d90a8d69710abec86db149e790ec3e
#
_cell.length_a   1.000
_cell.length_b   1.000
_cell.length_c   1.000
_cell.angle_alpha   90.00
_cell.angle_beta   90.00
_cell.angle_gamma   90.00
#
_symmetry.space_group_name_H-M   'P 1'
#
loop_
_entity.id
_entity.type
_entity.pdbx_description
1 polymer ?
#
loop_
_entity_poly.entity_id
_entity_poly.type
_entity_poly.pdbx_seq_one_letter_code
_entity_poly.pdbx_strand_id
1 'polypeptide(L)'
;MKRLFLLLITLPLLLCGCGEPNATQTIFAMDTVMTFQVWGTDAPQAVQRISHTISDLESCYNREGLARGAADPAVLQEALDLSRRTGGAFDPQLGSVTALWNFTAEDPKIPTAEQVRDALQEKTWDLGGALKGYAGQKCADILKEMQIDRAILNLGGNVQTYGQKRDGTPWQVGIQNPQGGDPVGILAVEGTASVVTSGDYQRFFEMDGVRYHHILDPKTGYPARSGLHSVTVICRDGMTADCLSTALFVMGLEQGSAFWRESRDFEAVFLTEDGKIYATQGASLSGCDYEVIRR
;
A
#
# COMPACT_ATOMS: atom_id res chain seq x y z
N MET A 1 -6.52 2.75 -33.69
CA MET A 1 -6.08 1.54 -32.99
C MET A 1 -4.93 1.91 -32.07
N LYS A 2 -5.24 2.40 -30.88
CA LYS A 2 -4.24 2.70 -29.85
C LYS A 2 -4.01 1.43 -29.04
N ARG A 3 -2.77 0.95 -29.04
CA ARG A 3 -2.36 -0.26 -28.32
C ARG A 3 -2.33 0.06 -26.82
N LEU A 4 -3.22 -0.58 -26.09
CA LEU A 4 -3.18 -0.67 -24.63
C LEU A 4 -1.87 -1.38 -24.26
N PHE A 5 -0.85 -0.64 -23.85
CA PHE A 5 0.35 -1.20 -23.24
C PHE A 5 0.00 -1.60 -21.81
N LEU A 6 -0.43 -2.84 -21.65
CA LEU A 6 -0.45 -3.50 -20.37
C LEU A 6 1.01 -3.67 -19.94
N LEU A 7 1.52 -2.73 -19.16
CA LEU A 7 2.84 -2.86 -18.55
C LEU A 7 2.73 -3.96 -17.49
N LEU A 8 3.09 -5.19 -17.88
CA LEU A 8 3.29 -6.29 -16.94
C LEU A 8 4.53 -5.93 -16.11
N ILE A 9 4.32 -5.27 -14.98
CA ILE A 9 5.36 -5.05 -13.98
C ILE A 9 5.55 -6.36 -13.24
N THR A 10 6.35 -7.27 -13.80
CA THR A 10 6.91 -8.38 -13.04
C THR A 10 8.04 -7.83 -12.21
N LEU A 11 7.74 -7.46 -10.96
CA LEU A 11 8.78 -7.21 -9.97
C LEU A 11 9.55 -8.53 -9.79
N PRO A 12 10.84 -8.62 -10.10
CA PRO A 12 11.60 -9.83 -9.82
C PRO A 12 11.71 -9.98 -8.29
N LEU A 13 10.90 -10.87 -7.72
CA LEU A 13 11.15 -11.38 -6.38
C LEU A 13 12.52 -12.05 -6.41
N LEU A 14 13.52 -11.40 -5.84
CA LEU A 14 14.86 -11.96 -5.66
C LEU A 14 14.73 -13.22 -4.79
N LEU A 15 14.69 -14.37 -5.44
CA LEU A 15 14.69 -15.71 -4.83
C LEU A 15 16.09 -16.02 -4.28
N CYS A 16 16.49 -15.38 -3.18
CA CYS A 16 17.69 -15.77 -2.46
C CYS A 16 17.32 -16.64 -1.25
N GLY A 17 17.62 -17.93 -1.33
CA GLY A 17 17.76 -18.78 -0.14
C GLY A 17 16.52 -19.50 0.40
N CYS A 18 15.34 -19.42 -0.24
CA CYS A 18 14.11 -20.00 0.31
C CYS A 18 13.70 -21.38 -0.21
N GLY A 19 14.37 -21.95 -1.19
CA GLY A 19 13.86 -23.11 -1.93
C GLY A 19 12.56 -22.76 -2.69
N GLU A 20 12.11 -23.65 -3.56
CA GLU A 20 10.86 -23.48 -4.34
C GLU A 20 9.64 -23.42 -3.39
N PRO A 21 8.67 -22.51 -3.62
CA PRO A 21 7.40 -22.51 -2.88
C PRO A 21 6.60 -23.78 -3.19
N ASN A 22 5.86 -24.28 -2.19
CA ASN A 22 4.97 -25.42 -2.41
C ASN A 22 3.73 -25.04 -3.22
N ALA A 23 3.33 -23.74 -3.17
CA ALA A 23 2.31 -23.19 -4.05
C ALA A 23 2.63 -21.75 -4.43
N THR A 24 2.38 -21.42 -5.68
CA THR A 24 2.42 -20.03 -6.21
C THR A 24 1.11 -19.78 -6.93
N GLN A 25 0.49 -18.62 -6.68
CA GLN A 25 -0.71 -18.20 -7.38
C GLN A 25 -0.64 -16.72 -7.71
N THR A 26 -1.13 -16.39 -8.91
CA THR A 26 -1.32 -15.00 -9.34
C THR A 26 -2.79 -14.77 -9.63
N ILE A 27 -3.35 -13.67 -9.11
CA ILE A 27 -4.72 -13.23 -9.35
C ILE A 27 -4.73 -11.76 -9.74
N PHE A 28 -5.84 -11.30 -10.33
CA PHE A 28 -6.13 -9.88 -10.50
C PHE A 28 -7.29 -9.52 -9.58
N ALA A 29 -7.08 -8.62 -8.64
CA ALA A 29 -8.08 -8.15 -7.70
C ALA A 29 -7.70 -6.73 -7.22
N MET A 30 -8.68 -5.93 -6.77
CA MET A 30 -8.49 -4.56 -6.28
C MET A 30 -7.68 -3.70 -7.28
N ASP A 31 -7.98 -3.84 -8.59
CA ASP A 31 -7.34 -3.16 -9.71
C ASP A 31 -5.82 -3.39 -9.83
N THR A 32 -5.32 -4.53 -9.36
CA THR A 32 -3.89 -4.85 -9.41
C THR A 32 -3.63 -6.35 -9.57
N VAL A 33 -2.41 -6.67 -10.00
CA VAL A 33 -1.91 -8.05 -10.02
C VAL A 33 -1.34 -8.39 -8.63
N MET A 34 -1.81 -9.49 -8.07
CA MET A 34 -1.35 -10.02 -6.79
C MET A 34 -0.68 -11.37 -6.99
N THR A 35 0.44 -11.62 -6.30
CA THR A 35 1.17 -12.89 -6.38
C THR A 35 1.46 -13.40 -4.97
N PHE A 36 1.16 -14.68 -4.76
CA PHE A 36 1.33 -15.38 -3.49
C PHE A 36 2.34 -16.50 -3.66
N GLN A 37 3.31 -16.57 -2.76
CA GLN A 37 4.25 -17.67 -2.64
C GLN A 37 4.14 -18.23 -1.22
N VAL A 38 3.78 -19.49 -1.10
CA VAL A 38 3.44 -20.15 0.16
C VAL A 38 4.22 -21.46 0.29
N TRP A 39 4.80 -21.69 1.46
CA TRP A 39 5.54 -22.91 1.81
C TRP A 39 4.84 -23.63 2.97
N GLY A 40 4.70 -24.92 2.84
CA GLY A 40 4.05 -25.81 3.81
C GLY A 40 3.20 -26.86 3.09
N THR A 41 2.78 -27.88 3.81
CA THR A 41 2.04 -29.02 3.24
C THR A 41 0.71 -28.58 2.63
N ASP A 42 0.00 -27.67 3.31
CA ASP A 42 -1.33 -27.19 2.91
C ASP A 42 -1.27 -25.89 2.09
N ALA A 43 -0.09 -25.55 1.52
CA ALA A 43 0.10 -24.38 0.70
C ALA A 43 -0.89 -24.27 -0.48
N PRO A 44 -1.23 -25.36 -1.23
CA PRO A 44 -2.23 -25.27 -2.30
C PRO A 44 -3.61 -24.85 -1.81
N GLN A 45 -4.05 -25.36 -0.64
CA GLN A 45 -5.32 -24.98 -0.04
C GLN A 45 -5.28 -23.55 0.51
N ALA A 46 -4.14 -23.15 1.07
CA ALA A 46 -3.96 -21.80 1.60
C ALA A 46 -4.07 -20.73 0.50
N VAL A 47 -3.43 -20.91 -0.67
CA VAL A 47 -3.54 -19.94 -1.78
C VAL A 47 -4.95 -19.83 -2.33
N GLN A 48 -5.72 -20.93 -2.35
CA GLN A 48 -7.13 -20.90 -2.73
C GLN A 48 -7.97 -20.11 -1.73
N ARG A 49 -7.81 -20.38 -0.42
CA ARG A 49 -8.53 -19.67 0.64
C ARG A 49 -8.18 -18.17 0.64
N ILE A 50 -6.91 -17.82 0.46
CA ILE A 50 -6.45 -16.43 0.30
C ILE A 50 -7.15 -15.76 -0.88
N SER A 51 -7.17 -16.41 -2.04
CA SER A 51 -7.79 -15.85 -3.25
C SER A 51 -9.28 -15.59 -3.07
N HIS A 52 -10.00 -16.52 -2.45
CA HIS A 52 -11.41 -16.34 -2.10
C HIS A 52 -11.62 -15.16 -1.15
N THR A 53 -10.84 -15.10 -0.08
CA THR A 53 -10.94 -14.01 0.91
C THR A 53 -10.69 -12.64 0.27
N ILE A 54 -9.71 -12.51 -0.61
CA ILE A 54 -9.44 -11.25 -1.31
C ILE A 54 -10.63 -10.87 -2.22
N SER A 55 -11.22 -11.83 -2.94
CA SER A 55 -12.41 -11.58 -3.77
C SER A 55 -13.62 -11.14 -2.94
N ASP A 56 -13.84 -11.75 -1.77
CA ASP A 56 -14.93 -11.38 -0.86
C ASP A 56 -14.71 -9.96 -0.30
N LEU A 57 -13.46 -9.65 0.11
CA LEU A 57 -13.11 -8.31 0.59
C LEU A 57 -13.33 -7.26 -0.51
N GLU A 58 -12.88 -7.52 -1.73
CA GLU A 58 -13.12 -6.61 -2.86
C GLU A 58 -14.62 -6.38 -3.06
N SER A 59 -15.44 -7.42 -3.04
CA SER A 59 -16.90 -7.31 -3.19
C SER A 59 -17.56 -6.50 -2.07
N CYS A 60 -17.09 -6.61 -0.84
CA CYS A 60 -17.67 -5.91 0.31
C CYS A 60 -17.23 -4.44 0.41
N TYR A 61 -15.98 -4.15 -0.01
CA TYR A 61 -15.35 -2.85 0.23
C TYR A 61 -15.11 -2.03 -1.03
N ASN A 62 -15.50 -2.51 -2.21
CA ASN A 62 -15.59 -1.67 -3.40
C ASN A 62 -16.74 -0.66 -3.25
N ARG A 63 -16.82 0.31 -4.17
CA ARG A 63 -17.84 1.36 -4.12
C ARG A 63 -19.26 0.81 -3.98
N GLU A 64 -19.60 -0.25 -4.72
CA GLU A 64 -20.94 -0.85 -4.68
C GLU A 64 -21.19 -1.58 -3.35
N GLY A 65 -20.20 -2.31 -2.84
CA GLY A 65 -20.27 -2.98 -1.54
C GLY A 65 -20.47 -1.98 -0.40
N LEU A 66 -19.69 -0.91 -0.39
CA LEU A 66 -19.81 0.19 0.58
C LEU A 66 -21.18 0.88 0.49
N ALA A 67 -21.67 1.17 -0.72
CA ALA A 67 -22.97 1.80 -0.93
C ALA A 67 -24.16 0.95 -0.45
N ARG A 68 -24.08 -0.39 -0.58
CA ARG A 68 -25.11 -1.30 -0.06
C ARG A 68 -24.94 -1.71 1.40
N GLY A 69 -23.90 -1.21 2.08
CA GLY A 69 -23.64 -1.51 3.49
C GLY A 69 -23.08 -2.92 3.72
N ALA A 70 -22.36 -3.49 2.76
CA ALA A 70 -21.78 -4.84 2.87
C ALA A 70 -20.49 -4.86 3.72
N ALA A 71 -19.87 -3.71 3.96
CA ALA A 71 -18.65 -3.60 4.75
C ALA A 71 -18.91 -3.87 6.23
N ASP A 72 -17.95 -4.52 6.89
CA ASP A 72 -17.97 -4.71 8.34
C ASP A 72 -17.84 -3.34 9.04
N PRO A 73 -18.80 -2.96 9.88
CA PRO A 73 -18.75 -1.69 10.64
C PRO A 73 -17.50 -1.55 11.51
N ALA A 74 -16.92 -2.66 12.01
CA ALA A 74 -15.71 -2.62 12.82
C ALA A 74 -14.50 -2.16 12.00
N VAL A 75 -14.38 -2.59 10.74
CA VAL A 75 -13.32 -2.17 9.83
C VAL A 75 -13.47 -0.70 9.44
N LEU A 76 -14.71 -0.24 9.20
CA LEU A 76 -14.99 1.17 8.95
C LEU A 76 -14.63 2.04 10.16
N GLN A 77 -14.94 1.56 11.37
CA GLN A 77 -14.58 2.26 12.62
C GLN A 77 -13.06 2.33 12.79
N GLU A 78 -12.34 1.25 12.53
CA GLU A 78 -10.87 1.22 12.58
C GLU A 78 -10.24 2.20 11.58
N ALA A 79 -10.77 2.30 10.37
CA ALA A 79 -10.34 3.30 9.39
C ALA A 79 -10.54 4.74 9.90
N LEU A 80 -11.67 5.04 10.58
CA LEU A 80 -11.90 6.34 11.22
C LEU A 80 -10.94 6.59 12.39
N ASP A 81 -10.60 5.57 13.16
CA ASP A 81 -9.64 5.69 14.26
C ASP A 81 -8.24 6.02 13.74
N LEU A 82 -7.83 5.39 12.64
CA LEU A 82 -6.57 5.70 11.94
C LEU A 82 -6.59 7.10 11.33
N SER A 83 -7.73 7.54 10.78
CA SER A 83 -7.91 8.93 10.34
C SER A 83 -7.69 9.92 11.50
N ARG A 84 -8.32 9.69 12.65
CA ARG A 84 -8.12 10.53 13.85
C ARG A 84 -6.68 10.49 14.35
N ARG A 85 -6.06 9.33 14.37
CA ARG A 85 -4.64 9.14 14.75
C ARG A 85 -3.70 9.96 13.91
N THR A 86 -3.96 10.08 12.60
CA THR A 86 -3.14 10.82 11.64
C THR A 86 -3.51 12.30 11.52
N GLY A 87 -4.42 12.80 12.37
CA GLY A 87 -4.91 14.18 12.30
C GLY A 87 -5.64 14.50 10.99
N GLY A 88 -6.24 13.48 10.38
CA GLY A 88 -6.95 13.58 9.11
C GLY A 88 -6.05 13.60 7.87
N ALA A 89 -4.76 13.32 7.97
CA ALA A 89 -3.88 13.19 6.79
C ALA A 89 -4.21 11.94 5.94
N PHE A 90 -4.77 10.91 6.56
CA PHE A 90 -5.55 9.85 5.91
C PHE A 90 -7.02 10.08 6.24
N ASP A 91 -7.92 10.12 5.24
CA ASP A 91 -9.36 10.22 5.43
C ASP A 91 -10.08 9.15 4.59
N PRO A 92 -10.71 8.13 5.23
CA PRO A 92 -11.44 7.09 4.50
C PRO A 92 -12.79 7.58 3.96
N GLN A 93 -13.13 8.85 4.13
CA GLN A 93 -14.39 9.46 3.68
C GLN A 93 -14.19 10.46 2.52
N LEU A 94 -13.18 10.22 1.67
CA LEU A 94 -12.91 11.01 0.47
C LEU A 94 -13.51 10.40 -0.82
N GLY A 95 -14.45 9.48 -0.72
CA GLY A 95 -14.97 8.74 -1.87
C GLY A 95 -15.57 9.63 -2.98
N SER A 96 -16.28 10.70 -2.61
CA SER A 96 -16.81 11.67 -3.58
C SER A 96 -15.71 12.44 -4.30
N VAL A 97 -14.63 12.80 -3.59
CA VAL A 97 -13.47 13.48 -4.18
C VAL A 97 -12.69 12.54 -5.09
N THR A 98 -12.42 11.30 -4.64
CA THR A 98 -11.74 10.27 -5.46
C THR A 98 -12.54 9.98 -6.73
N ALA A 99 -13.88 9.87 -6.61
CA ALA A 99 -14.77 9.66 -7.75
C ALA A 99 -14.73 10.80 -8.74
N LEU A 100 -14.66 12.04 -8.25
CA LEU A 100 -14.60 13.24 -9.08
C LEU A 100 -13.31 13.29 -9.92
N TRP A 101 -12.15 12.95 -9.31
CA TRP A 101 -10.87 12.92 -10.02
C TRP A 101 -10.76 11.79 -11.04
N ASN A 102 -11.33 10.63 -10.78
CA ASN A 102 -11.38 9.46 -11.66
C ASN A 102 -10.07 9.21 -12.42
N PHE A 103 -8.98 8.97 -11.67
CA PHE A 103 -7.60 8.83 -12.21
C PHE A 103 -7.42 7.69 -13.22
N THR A 104 -8.39 6.79 -13.34
CA THR A 104 -8.38 5.66 -14.28
C THR A 104 -9.23 5.90 -15.54
N ALA A 105 -9.82 7.08 -15.69
CA ALA A 105 -10.60 7.43 -16.87
C ALA A 105 -9.73 7.43 -18.15
N GLU A 106 -10.34 7.13 -19.30
CA GLU A 106 -9.66 7.24 -20.60
C GLU A 106 -9.30 8.70 -20.96
N ASP A 107 -10.12 9.66 -20.50
CA ASP A 107 -9.94 11.11 -20.67
C ASP A 107 -10.07 11.79 -19.30
N PRO A 108 -9.03 11.73 -18.45
CA PRO A 108 -9.07 12.33 -17.12
C PRO A 108 -9.10 13.85 -17.24
N LYS A 109 -9.82 14.51 -16.33
CA LYS A 109 -9.98 15.97 -16.29
C LYS A 109 -9.64 16.50 -14.92
N ILE A 110 -9.07 17.70 -14.90
CA ILE A 110 -8.87 18.44 -13.66
C ILE A 110 -10.24 19.00 -13.23
N PRO A 111 -10.76 18.62 -12.05
CA PRO A 111 -12.00 19.17 -11.54
C PRO A 111 -11.91 20.69 -11.28
N THR A 112 -13.01 21.39 -11.41
CA THR A 112 -13.07 22.80 -11.01
C THR A 112 -13.00 22.94 -9.50
N ALA A 113 -12.54 24.09 -9.00
CA ALA A 113 -12.48 24.36 -7.56
C ALA A 113 -13.87 24.27 -6.88
N GLU A 114 -14.95 24.58 -7.60
CA GLU A 114 -16.30 24.44 -7.12
C GLU A 114 -16.68 22.96 -6.93
N GLN A 115 -16.42 22.13 -7.95
CA GLN A 115 -16.67 20.69 -7.87
C GLN A 115 -15.90 20.03 -6.72
N VAL A 116 -14.61 20.38 -6.53
CA VAL A 116 -13.79 19.85 -5.44
C VAL A 116 -14.35 20.26 -4.08
N ARG A 117 -14.70 21.54 -3.93
CA ARG A 117 -15.30 22.04 -2.68
C ARG A 117 -16.62 21.32 -2.35
N ASP A 118 -17.48 21.11 -3.35
CA ASP A 118 -18.76 20.42 -3.14
C ASP A 118 -18.55 18.93 -2.79
N ALA A 119 -17.62 18.25 -3.51
CA ALA A 119 -17.27 16.87 -3.20
C ALA A 119 -16.67 16.67 -1.81
N LEU A 120 -15.89 17.65 -1.29
CA LEU A 120 -15.38 17.63 0.09
C LEU A 120 -16.46 17.70 1.16
N GLN A 121 -17.63 18.27 0.85
CA GLN A 121 -18.79 18.31 1.76
C GLN A 121 -19.50 16.96 1.83
N GLU A 122 -19.41 16.17 0.78
CA GLU A 122 -20.08 14.88 0.66
C GLU A 122 -19.18 13.75 1.19
N LYS A 123 -19.48 13.28 2.39
CA LYS A 123 -18.71 12.23 3.04
C LYS A 123 -19.16 10.85 2.59
N THR A 124 -18.42 10.26 1.62
CA THR A 124 -18.61 8.89 1.14
C THR A 124 -17.36 8.07 1.36
N TRP A 125 -17.53 6.77 1.59
CA TRP A 125 -16.42 5.87 1.89
C TRP A 125 -15.52 5.61 0.69
N ASP A 126 -14.21 5.61 0.95
CA ASP A 126 -13.15 5.10 0.08
C ASP A 126 -12.08 4.45 0.95
N LEU A 127 -11.91 3.15 0.82
CA LEU A 127 -10.91 2.38 1.56
C LEU A 127 -9.69 2.03 0.69
N GLY A 128 -9.47 2.72 -0.41
CA GLY A 128 -8.34 2.48 -1.32
C GLY A 128 -6.97 2.56 -0.65
N GLY A 129 -6.81 3.40 0.39
CA GLY A 129 -5.58 3.50 1.19
C GLY A 129 -5.60 2.69 2.50
N ALA A 130 -6.45 1.64 2.59
CA ALA A 130 -6.56 0.78 3.78
C ALA A 130 -6.78 -0.70 3.41
N LEU A 131 -7.49 -0.96 2.32
CA LEU A 131 -8.04 -2.27 2.02
C LEU A 131 -6.98 -3.31 1.67
N LYS A 132 -5.93 -2.94 0.94
CA LYS A 132 -4.88 -3.90 0.58
C LYS A 132 -4.06 -4.32 1.80
N GLY A 133 -3.80 -3.39 2.71
CA GLY A 133 -3.16 -3.68 3.99
C GLY A 133 -4.03 -4.59 4.86
N TYR A 134 -5.32 -4.29 4.98
CA TYR A 134 -6.28 -5.14 5.66
C TYR A 134 -6.37 -6.55 5.04
N ALA A 135 -6.39 -6.65 3.72
CA ALA A 135 -6.38 -7.93 3.02
C ALA A 135 -5.10 -8.73 3.32
N GLY A 136 -3.93 -8.09 3.33
CA GLY A 136 -2.66 -8.72 3.73
C GLY A 136 -2.71 -9.28 5.14
N GLN A 137 -3.28 -8.53 6.10
CA GLN A 137 -3.48 -8.97 7.47
C GLN A 137 -4.41 -10.21 7.53
N LYS A 138 -5.55 -10.19 6.83
CA LYS A 138 -6.45 -11.34 6.76
C LYS A 138 -5.81 -12.57 6.13
N CYS A 139 -4.95 -12.38 5.14
CA CYS A 139 -4.16 -13.48 4.58
C CYS A 139 -3.18 -14.06 5.62
N ALA A 140 -2.52 -13.22 6.41
CA ALA A 140 -1.64 -13.69 7.49
C ALA A 140 -2.41 -14.47 8.57
N ASP A 141 -3.64 -14.04 8.91
CA ASP A 141 -4.52 -14.77 9.83
C ASP A 141 -4.88 -16.18 9.28
N ILE A 142 -5.21 -16.27 7.98
CA ILE A 142 -5.47 -17.56 7.30
C ILE A 142 -4.26 -18.47 7.36
N LEU A 143 -3.07 -17.94 7.05
CA LEU A 143 -1.83 -18.71 7.09
C LEU A 143 -1.53 -19.26 8.50
N LYS A 144 -1.82 -18.45 9.52
CA LYS A 144 -1.70 -18.86 10.93
C LYS A 144 -2.69 -19.97 11.31
N GLU A 145 -3.97 -19.81 10.95
CA GLU A 145 -5.01 -20.82 11.19
C GLU A 145 -4.69 -22.16 10.53
N MET A 146 -4.13 -22.11 9.31
CA MET A 146 -3.76 -23.30 8.55
C MET A 146 -2.37 -23.84 8.92
N GLN A 147 -1.70 -23.26 9.90
CA GLN A 147 -0.36 -23.67 10.36
C GLN A 147 0.66 -23.70 9.22
N ILE A 148 0.58 -22.76 8.29
CA ILE A 148 1.54 -22.60 7.21
C ILE A 148 2.90 -22.17 7.78
N ASP A 149 3.99 -22.71 7.27
CA ASP A 149 5.34 -22.41 7.75
C ASP A 149 5.75 -20.97 7.48
N ARG A 150 5.59 -20.54 6.20
CA ARG A 150 5.98 -19.21 5.75
C ARG A 150 5.34 -18.86 4.42
N ALA A 151 5.21 -17.57 4.18
CA ALA A 151 4.71 -17.03 2.92
C ALA A 151 5.24 -15.61 2.66
N ILE A 152 5.24 -15.22 1.37
CA ILE A 152 5.35 -13.84 0.95
C ILE A 152 4.23 -13.57 -0.07
N LEU A 153 3.44 -12.55 0.20
CA LEU A 153 2.28 -12.17 -0.59
C LEU A 153 2.49 -10.75 -1.09
N ASN A 154 2.52 -10.56 -2.41
CA ASN A 154 2.53 -9.24 -3.04
C ASN A 154 1.10 -8.91 -3.49
N LEU A 155 0.49 -7.90 -2.87
CA LEU A 155 -0.86 -7.43 -3.14
C LEU A 155 -0.80 -6.10 -3.92
N GLY A 156 -0.11 -6.09 -5.07
CA GLY A 156 -0.01 -4.89 -5.91
C GLY A 156 0.89 -3.80 -5.32
N GLY A 157 2.05 -4.20 -4.78
CA GLY A 157 3.01 -3.30 -4.13
C GLY A 157 2.92 -3.27 -2.61
N ASN A 158 1.80 -3.71 -2.02
CA ASN A 158 1.72 -4.02 -0.59
C ASN A 158 2.24 -5.44 -0.38
N VAL A 159 3.30 -5.60 0.37
CA VAL A 159 3.91 -6.91 0.63
C VAL A 159 3.61 -7.36 2.05
N GLN A 160 2.99 -8.53 2.18
CA GLN A 160 2.81 -9.21 3.46
C GLN A 160 3.82 -10.35 3.56
N THR A 161 4.71 -10.29 4.55
CA THR A 161 5.56 -11.42 4.94
C THR A 161 4.88 -12.22 6.04
N TYR A 162 5.11 -13.54 6.06
CA TYR A 162 4.59 -14.43 7.10
C TYR A 162 5.62 -15.49 7.47
N GLY A 163 5.85 -15.68 8.76
CA GLY A 163 6.84 -16.64 9.28
C GLY A 163 8.28 -16.25 8.94
N GLN A 164 9.21 -17.12 9.25
CA GLN A 164 10.64 -16.89 8.99
C GLN A 164 11.11 -17.71 7.79
N LYS A 165 12.08 -17.19 7.05
CA LYS A 165 12.77 -17.95 6.03
C LYS A 165 13.50 -19.14 6.66
N ARG A 166 13.60 -20.26 5.93
CA ARG A 166 14.16 -21.52 6.44
C ARG A 166 15.64 -21.39 6.83
N ASP A 167 16.38 -20.50 6.20
CA ASP A 167 17.78 -20.22 6.46
C ASP A 167 17.99 -19.21 7.62
N GLY A 168 16.90 -18.72 8.23
CA GLY A 168 16.93 -17.74 9.30
C GLY A 168 17.26 -16.32 8.85
N THR A 169 17.44 -16.07 7.57
CA THR A 169 17.69 -14.71 7.05
C THR A 169 16.38 -13.92 6.92
N PRO A 170 16.42 -12.59 7.01
CA PRO A 170 15.23 -11.74 6.81
C PRO A 170 14.66 -11.88 5.39
N TRP A 171 13.37 -11.60 5.24
CA TRP A 171 12.76 -11.36 3.95
C TRP A 171 13.39 -10.13 3.30
N GLN A 172 13.55 -10.16 1.98
CA GLN A 172 14.09 -9.04 1.21
C GLN A 172 12.95 -8.43 0.39
N VAL A 173 12.61 -7.17 0.65
CA VAL A 173 11.55 -6.45 -0.04
C VAL A 173 12.15 -5.23 -0.74
N GLY A 174 12.10 -5.22 -2.07
CA GLY A 174 12.59 -4.10 -2.87
C GLY A 174 11.64 -2.90 -2.82
N ILE A 175 12.18 -1.69 -2.63
CA ILE A 175 11.44 -0.44 -2.78
C ILE A 175 11.45 -0.05 -4.25
N GLN A 176 10.28 0.06 -4.85
CA GLN A 176 10.14 0.35 -6.27
C GLN A 176 10.76 1.71 -6.64
N ASN A 177 11.52 1.72 -7.75
CA ASN A 177 12.03 2.94 -8.35
C ASN A 177 10.89 3.64 -9.13
N PRO A 178 10.57 4.91 -8.84
CA PRO A 178 9.58 5.68 -9.61
C PRO A 178 9.85 5.78 -11.10
N GLN A 179 11.13 5.69 -11.49
CA GLN A 179 11.58 5.75 -12.89
C GLN A 179 11.60 4.38 -13.57
N GLY A 180 11.24 3.29 -12.83
CA GLY A 180 11.37 1.92 -13.31
C GLY A 180 12.78 1.35 -13.17
N GLY A 181 12.97 0.11 -13.59
CA GLY A 181 14.25 -0.60 -13.46
C GLY A 181 14.44 -1.23 -12.08
N ASP A 182 15.68 -1.24 -11.60
CA ASP A 182 16.03 -1.86 -10.32
C ASP A 182 15.45 -1.09 -9.13
N PRO A 183 15.14 -1.78 -8.01
CA PRO A 183 14.71 -1.15 -6.77
C PRO A 183 15.69 -0.08 -6.30
N VAL A 184 15.18 1.02 -5.73
CA VAL A 184 16.02 2.08 -5.15
C VAL A 184 16.70 1.66 -3.85
N GLY A 185 16.24 0.57 -3.23
CA GLY A 185 16.80 -0.01 -2.01
C GLY A 185 16.08 -1.30 -1.66
N ILE A 186 16.68 -2.07 -0.75
CA ILE A 186 16.15 -3.37 -0.31
C ILE A 186 15.97 -3.33 1.20
N LEU A 187 14.73 -3.52 1.66
CA LEU A 187 14.37 -3.68 3.06
C LEU A 187 14.56 -5.13 3.52
N ALA A 188 15.27 -5.31 4.64
CA ALA A 188 15.31 -6.57 5.35
C ALA A 188 14.20 -6.60 6.41
N VAL A 189 13.27 -7.55 6.29
CA VAL A 189 12.06 -7.66 7.10
C VAL A 189 12.06 -8.99 7.85
N GLU A 190 12.00 -8.94 9.16
CA GLU A 190 11.99 -10.15 9.99
C GLU A 190 10.57 -10.62 10.29
N GLY A 191 10.34 -11.92 10.12
CA GLY A 191 9.11 -12.58 10.53
C GLY A 191 7.87 -12.13 9.76
N THR A 192 6.78 -11.93 10.48
CA THR A 192 5.48 -11.51 9.93
C THR A 192 5.33 -10.00 10.04
N ALA A 193 5.23 -9.33 8.90
CA ALA A 193 5.03 -7.89 8.81
C ALA A 193 4.40 -7.50 7.47
N SER A 194 3.78 -6.33 7.45
CA SER A 194 3.31 -5.65 6.24
C SER A 194 4.30 -4.56 5.85
N VAL A 195 4.66 -4.52 4.56
CA VAL A 195 5.49 -3.48 3.94
C VAL A 195 4.64 -2.84 2.86
N VAL A 196 4.23 -1.60 3.09
CA VAL A 196 3.25 -0.91 2.25
C VAL A 196 3.83 0.37 1.71
N THR A 197 3.70 0.58 0.40
CA THR A 197 4.21 1.77 -0.27
C THR A 197 3.09 2.56 -0.92
N SER A 198 2.98 3.83 -0.55
CA SER A 198 2.20 4.85 -1.25
C SER A 198 3.13 5.70 -2.12
N GLY A 199 2.82 5.87 -3.41
CA GLY A 199 3.67 6.61 -4.35
C GLY A 199 2.89 7.33 -5.44
N ASP A 200 3.44 8.47 -5.91
CA ASP A 200 2.86 9.36 -6.92
C ASP A 200 2.87 8.79 -8.34
N TYR A 201 3.56 7.67 -8.54
CA TYR A 201 3.81 7.01 -9.82
C TYR A 201 2.89 5.81 -10.11
N GLN A 202 2.00 5.44 -9.17
CA GLN A 202 1.15 4.25 -9.33
C GLN A 202 -0.09 4.52 -10.19
N ARG A 203 -0.85 5.57 -9.86
CA ARG A 203 -2.05 5.99 -10.60
C ARG A 203 -1.99 7.51 -10.74
N PHE A 204 -1.74 7.99 -11.94
CA PHE A 204 -1.63 9.41 -12.25
C PHE A 204 -1.97 9.68 -13.72
N PHE A 205 -2.24 10.93 -14.03
CA PHE A 205 -2.22 11.47 -15.38
C PHE A 205 -1.39 12.76 -15.41
N GLU A 206 -0.94 13.13 -16.59
CA GLU A 206 -0.19 14.38 -16.78
C GLU A 206 -0.97 15.32 -17.71
N MET A 207 -1.08 16.58 -17.30
CA MET A 207 -1.71 17.64 -18.08
C MET A 207 -0.91 18.92 -17.92
N ASP A 208 -0.56 19.56 -19.04
CA ASP A 208 0.25 20.79 -19.10
C ASP A 208 1.58 20.68 -18.32
N GLY A 209 2.21 19.50 -18.37
CA GLY A 209 3.49 19.22 -17.67
C GLY A 209 3.37 19.04 -16.15
N VAL A 210 2.14 18.98 -15.62
CA VAL A 210 1.87 18.75 -14.21
C VAL A 210 1.33 17.33 -14.03
N ARG A 211 1.90 16.57 -13.08
CA ARG A 211 1.42 15.25 -12.69
C ARG A 211 0.32 15.40 -11.64
N TYR A 212 -0.80 14.70 -11.88
CA TYR A 212 -1.92 14.59 -10.96
C TYR A 212 -2.04 13.12 -10.55
N HIS A 213 -1.68 12.79 -9.32
CA HIS A 213 -1.69 11.44 -8.79
C HIS A 213 -2.84 11.22 -7.80
N HIS A 214 -3.18 9.97 -7.54
CA HIS A 214 -4.35 9.54 -6.77
C HIS A 214 -4.28 9.76 -5.25
N ILE A 215 -3.12 10.11 -4.70
CA ILE A 215 -3.00 10.39 -3.26
C ILE A 215 -3.44 11.84 -3.04
N LEU A 216 -4.66 11.99 -2.54
CA LEU A 216 -5.29 13.29 -2.33
C LEU A 216 -4.99 13.82 -0.93
N ASP A 217 -4.75 15.13 -0.81
CA ASP A 217 -4.75 15.83 0.47
C ASP A 217 -6.20 16.06 0.92
N PRO A 218 -6.63 15.48 2.06
CA PRO A 218 -8.00 15.59 2.55
C PRO A 218 -8.45 17.02 2.85
N LYS A 219 -7.51 17.93 3.08
CA LYS A 219 -7.80 19.34 3.38
C LYS A 219 -8.15 20.13 2.13
N THR A 220 -7.53 19.78 1.01
CA THR A 220 -7.67 20.54 -0.23
C THR A 220 -8.50 19.82 -1.28
N GLY A 221 -8.57 18.47 -1.24
CA GLY A 221 -9.20 17.63 -2.25
C GLY A 221 -8.39 17.52 -3.55
N TYR A 222 -7.15 18.01 -3.57
CA TYR A 222 -6.22 17.91 -4.68
C TYR A 222 -5.11 16.91 -4.39
N PRO A 223 -4.39 16.41 -5.44
CA PRO A 223 -3.19 15.61 -5.24
C PRO A 223 -2.21 16.29 -4.28
N ALA A 224 -1.74 15.55 -3.28
CA ALA A 224 -0.81 16.06 -2.27
C ALA A 224 0.50 16.53 -2.92
N ARG A 225 1.04 17.65 -2.45
CA ARG A 225 2.31 18.24 -2.91
C ARG A 225 3.29 18.24 -1.76
N SER A 226 3.73 17.05 -1.36
CA SER A 226 4.55 16.84 -0.17
C SER A 226 6.06 16.81 -0.41
N GLY A 227 6.50 16.90 -1.68
CA GLY A 227 7.90 16.76 -2.07
C GLY A 227 8.41 15.32 -2.03
N LEU A 228 7.50 14.34 -2.00
CA LEU A 228 7.81 12.92 -1.94
C LEU A 228 7.36 12.18 -3.22
N HIS A 229 8.21 11.27 -3.71
CA HIS A 229 7.82 10.26 -4.68
C HIS A 229 7.12 9.07 -4.02
N SER A 230 7.61 8.63 -2.86
CA SER A 230 6.96 7.54 -2.14
C SER A 230 7.28 7.52 -0.64
N VAL A 231 6.40 6.86 0.10
CA VAL A 231 6.62 6.45 1.49
C VAL A 231 6.35 4.96 1.61
N THR A 232 7.31 4.23 2.15
CA THR A 232 7.17 2.80 2.50
C THR A 232 7.08 2.67 4.01
N VAL A 233 6.02 2.05 4.51
CA VAL A 233 5.79 1.77 5.93
C VAL A 233 5.98 0.29 6.21
N ILE A 234 6.70 -0.03 7.28
CA ILE A 234 6.87 -1.38 7.82
C ILE A 234 6.14 -1.44 9.16
N CYS A 235 5.10 -2.27 9.26
CA CYS A 235 4.29 -2.42 10.45
C CYS A 235 3.82 -3.88 10.61
N ARG A 236 3.48 -4.31 11.82
CA ARG A 236 2.89 -5.64 12.04
C ARG A 236 1.43 -5.70 11.62
N ASP A 237 0.72 -4.60 11.78
CA ASP A 237 -0.67 -4.46 11.37
C ASP A 237 -0.76 -3.91 9.95
N GLY A 238 -1.41 -4.65 9.06
CA GLY A 238 -1.45 -4.33 7.64
C GLY A 238 -2.32 -3.12 7.32
N MET A 239 -3.47 -2.99 7.97
CA MET A 239 -4.35 -1.84 7.75
C MET A 239 -3.70 -0.54 8.24
N THR A 240 -3.07 -0.58 9.40
CA THR A 240 -2.26 0.53 9.92
C THR A 240 -1.15 0.91 8.95
N ALA A 241 -0.42 -0.08 8.39
CA ALA A 241 0.65 0.20 7.42
C ALA A 241 0.15 0.93 6.18
N ASP A 242 -1.00 0.49 5.62
CA ASP A 242 -1.59 1.06 4.41
C ASP A 242 -2.06 2.52 4.67
N CYS A 243 -2.83 2.73 5.74
CA CYS A 243 -3.28 4.05 6.14
C CYS A 243 -2.12 5.01 6.44
N LEU A 244 -1.08 4.53 7.16
CA LEU A 244 0.08 5.34 7.49
C LEU A 244 0.92 5.69 6.28
N SER A 245 1.10 4.79 5.31
CA SER A 245 1.86 5.11 4.09
C SER A 245 1.24 6.28 3.33
N THR A 246 -0.11 6.31 3.24
CA THR A 246 -0.88 7.40 2.64
C THR A 246 -0.77 8.68 3.49
N ALA A 247 -0.99 8.58 4.81
CA ALA A 247 -0.92 9.73 5.70
C ALA A 247 0.45 10.40 5.70
N LEU A 248 1.52 9.60 5.81
CA LEU A 248 2.90 10.11 5.82
C LEU A 248 3.29 10.73 4.48
N PHE A 249 2.77 10.18 3.37
CA PHE A 249 2.93 10.80 2.05
C PHE A 249 2.30 12.21 2.02
N VAL A 250 1.08 12.36 2.53
CA VAL A 250 0.38 13.66 2.61
C VAL A 250 1.10 14.63 3.55
N MET A 251 1.59 14.16 4.70
CA MET A 251 2.34 14.96 5.69
C MET A 251 3.68 15.47 5.15
N GLY A 252 4.32 14.73 4.24
CA GLY A 252 5.69 15.00 3.79
C GLY A 252 6.75 14.59 4.81
N LEU A 253 8.01 14.78 4.45
CA LEU A 253 9.15 14.28 5.23
C LEU A 253 9.21 14.86 6.65
N GLU A 254 9.05 16.16 6.82
CA GLU A 254 9.22 16.83 8.12
C GLU A 254 8.13 16.40 9.12
N GLN A 255 6.85 16.59 8.76
CA GLN A 255 5.73 16.23 9.63
C GLN A 255 5.63 14.72 9.83
N GLY A 256 5.88 13.92 8.77
CA GLY A 256 5.90 12.46 8.85
C GLY A 256 6.98 11.94 9.78
N SER A 257 8.19 12.55 9.75
CA SER A 257 9.27 12.23 10.68
C SER A 257 8.92 12.59 12.13
N ALA A 258 8.26 13.73 12.34
CA ALA A 258 7.80 14.14 13.67
C ALA A 258 6.74 13.16 14.20
N PHE A 259 5.76 12.80 13.38
CA PHE A 259 4.74 11.81 13.70
C PHE A 259 5.35 10.44 14.08
N TRP A 260 6.35 9.97 13.32
CA TRP A 260 7.05 8.73 13.66
C TRP A 260 7.79 8.82 15.01
N ARG A 261 8.43 9.93 15.34
CA ARG A 261 9.13 10.10 16.63
C ARG A 261 8.21 9.91 17.84
N GLU A 262 6.93 10.26 17.70
CA GLU A 262 5.90 10.07 18.74
C GLU A 262 5.30 8.67 18.73
N SER A 263 5.39 7.97 17.60
CA SER A 263 4.87 6.60 17.41
C SER A 263 5.89 5.54 17.83
N ARG A 264 5.44 4.27 18.05
CA ARG A 264 6.30 3.15 18.48
C ARG A 264 6.04 1.84 17.74
N ASP A 265 5.14 1.84 16.79
CA ASP A 265 4.55 0.65 16.19
C ASP A 265 4.87 0.45 14.71
N PHE A 266 5.62 1.37 14.09
CA PHE A 266 6.02 1.25 12.70
C PHE A 266 7.40 1.86 12.43
N GLU A 267 7.98 1.48 11.28
CA GLU A 267 9.15 2.13 10.67
C GLU A 267 8.77 2.64 9.28
N ALA A 268 9.52 3.60 8.75
CA ALA A 268 9.24 4.20 7.45
C ALA A 268 10.49 4.52 6.65
N VAL A 269 10.34 4.48 5.31
CA VAL A 269 11.32 4.97 4.35
C VAL A 269 10.64 6.00 3.45
N PHE A 270 11.22 7.17 3.32
CA PHE A 270 10.75 8.27 2.49
C PHE A 270 11.69 8.44 1.29
N LEU A 271 11.14 8.48 0.09
CA LEU A 271 11.85 8.83 -1.15
C LEU A 271 11.35 10.19 -1.61
N THR A 272 12.22 11.17 -1.65
CA THR A 272 11.90 12.55 -2.05
C THR A 272 11.94 12.74 -3.57
N GLU A 273 11.31 13.80 -4.08
CA GLU A 273 11.31 14.15 -5.51
C GLU A 273 12.71 14.47 -6.05
N ASP A 274 13.65 14.89 -5.20
CA ASP A 274 15.06 15.10 -5.55
C ASP A 274 15.92 13.81 -5.45
N GLY A 275 15.27 12.66 -5.21
CA GLY A 275 15.87 11.33 -5.24
C GLY A 275 16.62 10.94 -3.96
N LYS A 276 16.51 11.71 -2.87
CA LYS A 276 17.12 11.34 -1.58
C LYS A 276 16.23 10.36 -0.83
N ILE A 277 16.89 9.48 -0.08
CA ILE A 277 16.22 8.47 0.74
C ILE A 277 16.47 8.80 2.22
N TYR A 278 15.39 8.78 2.98
CA TYR A 278 15.41 8.93 4.44
C TYR A 278 14.73 7.71 5.06
N ALA A 279 15.41 7.08 6.02
CA ALA A 279 14.87 5.90 6.69
C ALA A 279 14.86 6.10 8.20
N THR A 280 13.79 5.69 8.86
CA THR A 280 13.73 5.66 10.33
C THR A 280 14.71 4.64 10.88
N GLN A 281 15.23 4.89 12.07
CA GLN A 281 16.39 4.16 12.63
C GLN A 281 16.17 2.65 12.79
N GLY A 282 14.93 2.17 12.83
CA GLY A 282 14.60 0.74 12.90
C GLY A 282 14.35 0.09 11.54
N ALA A 283 14.32 0.85 10.45
CA ALA A 283 14.23 0.30 9.09
C ALA A 283 15.60 -0.22 8.63
N SER A 284 15.70 -1.52 8.35
CA SER A 284 16.94 -2.14 7.86
C SER A 284 16.98 -2.04 6.33
N LEU A 285 17.65 -1.02 5.80
CA LEU A 285 17.73 -0.73 4.37
C LEU A 285 19.16 -0.96 3.85
N SER A 286 19.29 -1.48 2.65
CA SER A 286 20.54 -1.75 1.98
C SER A 286 20.45 -1.50 0.47
N GLY A 287 21.60 -1.49 -0.22
CA GLY A 287 21.69 -1.31 -1.69
C GLY A 287 21.56 0.16 -2.13
N CYS A 288 21.52 1.12 -1.20
CA CYS A 288 21.47 2.54 -1.50
C CYS A 288 22.08 3.37 -0.37
N ASP A 289 22.40 4.63 -0.66
CA ASP A 289 22.73 5.64 0.35
C ASP A 289 21.43 6.23 0.92
N TYR A 290 21.39 6.43 2.23
CA TYR A 290 20.22 7.03 2.89
C TYR A 290 20.60 7.78 4.17
N GLU A 291 19.77 8.74 4.54
CA GLU A 291 19.88 9.47 5.80
C GLU A 291 18.99 8.82 6.88
N VAL A 292 19.53 8.67 8.10
CA VAL A 292 18.82 8.04 9.21
C VAL A 292 18.05 9.07 10.01
N ILE A 293 16.71 8.92 10.05
CA ILE A 293 15.84 9.69 10.96
C ILE A 293 15.92 9.03 12.34
N ARG A 294 16.36 9.84 13.33
CA ARG A 294 16.51 9.38 14.72
C ARG A 294 15.40 9.95 15.62
N ARG A 295 15.13 9.23 16.71
CA ARG A 295 14.22 9.69 17.77
C ARG A 295 14.86 10.75 18.63
#